data_0580a29e8d619d3d357559454399f81f
#
_entry.id   0580a29e8d619d3d357559454399f81f
#
_cell.length_a   1.000
_cell.length_b   1.000
_cell.length_c   1.000
_cell.angle_alpha   90.00
_cell.angle_beta   90.00
_cell.angle_gamma   90.00
#
_symmetry.space_group_name_H-M   'P 1'
#
loop_
_entity.id
_entity.type
_entity.pdbx_description
1 polymer ?
#
loop_
_entity_poly.entity_id
_entity_poly.type
_entity_poly.pdbx_seq_one_letter_code
_entity_poly.pdbx_strand_id
1 'polypeptide(L)'
;MKKYIILASIATAFIFGLSSCSDFLDELPDNRTELTPDNVSKILLAAYPTTAICEMAEMASDNTDAYPNNFSAFNRLQEDLYKWEDSSEREDDSPSALWESCYIAIAACNQALKVVEDAGSPASLDPVKGEALVCRAYAHFQLANIFCKAYSSATAKTDLGIPYMKDVETTVLPSYDRGTLEDVYKNIEADLLAGMDLI
;
A
#
# COMPACT_ATOMS: atom_id res chain seq x y z
N MET A 1 -7.29 61.28 30.44
CA MET A 1 -7.57 61.17 28.99
C MET A 1 -6.49 60.35 28.22
N LYS A 2 -5.19 60.72 28.32
CA LYS A 2 -4.11 60.00 27.58
C LYS A 2 -4.02 58.50 27.88
N LYS A 3 -4.27 58.05 29.11
CA LYS A 3 -4.20 56.61 29.49
C LYS A 3 -5.31 55.78 28.84
N TYR A 4 -6.50 56.32 28.65
CA TYR A 4 -7.61 55.60 28.03
C TYR A 4 -7.49 55.54 26.50
N ILE A 5 -6.80 56.50 25.90
CA ILE A 5 -6.49 56.49 24.46
C ILE A 5 -5.47 55.41 24.15
N ILE A 6 -4.44 55.22 25.01
CA ILE A 6 -3.44 54.18 24.84
C ILE A 6 -4.05 52.79 25.05
N LEU A 7 -4.94 52.61 26.04
CA LEU A 7 -5.64 51.31 26.23
C LEU A 7 -6.58 51.01 25.06
N ALA A 8 -7.29 51.99 24.52
CA ALA A 8 -8.17 51.80 23.37
C ALA A 8 -7.38 51.43 22.10
N SER A 9 -6.21 52.04 21.87
CA SER A 9 -5.38 51.69 20.72
C SER A 9 -4.75 50.29 20.82
N ILE A 10 -4.40 49.81 22.01
CA ILE A 10 -3.90 48.44 22.25
C ILE A 10 -5.02 47.43 22.06
N ALA A 11 -6.24 47.72 22.55
CA ALA A 11 -7.40 46.86 22.35
C ALA A 11 -7.80 46.72 20.85
N THR A 12 -7.73 47.81 20.11
CA THR A 12 -8.04 47.79 18.66
C THR A 12 -6.98 47.04 17.86
N ALA A 13 -5.70 47.12 18.21
CA ALA A 13 -4.63 46.34 17.59
C ALA A 13 -4.76 44.85 17.86
N PHE A 14 -5.30 44.44 19.00
CA PHE A 14 -5.53 43.02 19.34
C PHE A 14 -6.71 42.42 18.58
N ILE A 15 -7.71 43.21 18.22
CA ILE A 15 -8.90 42.76 17.48
C ILE A 15 -8.56 42.55 15.98
N PHE A 16 -7.66 43.33 15.40
CA PHE A 16 -7.21 43.14 14.02
C PHE A 16 -6.14 42.06 13.84
N GLY A 17 -5.49 41.58 14.93
CA GLY A 17 -4.49 40.52 14.91
C GLY A 17 -5.06 39.10 14.95
N LEU A 18 -6.39 38.93 15.12
CA LEU A 18 -7.05 37.60 15.22
C LEU A 18 -7.76 37.16 13.94
N SER A 19 -7.69 37.92 12.85
CA SER A 19 -8.03 37.38 11.53
C SER A 19 -6.87 36.49 11.07
N SER A 20 -6.71 35.38 11.76
CA SER A 20 -5.82 34.30 11.36
C SER A 20 -6.30 33.79 10.01
N CYS A 21 -5.38 33.69 9.08
CA CYS A 21 -5.57 33.17 7.73
C CYS A 21 -6.16 31.75 7.79
N SER A 22 -7.48 31.60 7.83
CA SER A 22 -8.15 30.31 7.59
C SER A 22 -7.79 29.78 6.21
N ASP A 23 -7.74 30.67 5.23
CA ASP A 23 -7.46 30.31 3.83
C ASP A 23 -6.06 29.71 3.61
N PHE A 24 -5.07 30.10 4.43
CA PHE A 24 -3.71 29.55 4.31
C PHE A 24 -3.60 28.07 4.70
N LEU A 25 -4.46 27.58 5.59
CA LEU A 25 -4.49 26.19 6.01
C LEU A 25 -5.35 25.33 5.07
N ASP A 26 -6.22 25.95 4.31
CA ASP A 26 -7.09 25.27 3.34
C ASP A 26 -6.46 25.21 1.94
N GLU A 27 -5.39 25.97 1.68
CA GLU A 27 -4.62 25.82 0.43
C GLU A 27 -3.79 24.53 0.49
N LEU A 28 -4.10 23.60 -0.42
CA LEU A 28 -3.24 22.43 -0.65
C LEU A 28 -1.87 22.93 -1.16
N PRO A 29 -0.75 22.36 -0.68
CA PRO A 29 0.57 22.70 -1.20
C PRO A 29 0.60 22.56 -2.72
N ASP A 30 1.16 23.52 -3.44
CA ASP A 30 1.24 23.57 -4.91
C ASP A 30 1.84 22.31 -5.56
N ASN A 31 2.56 21.49 -4.79
CA ASN A 31 3.15 20.23 -5.24
C ASN A 31 2.22 19.01 -5.06
N ARG A 32 1.02 19.16 -4.53
CA ARG A 32 0.01 18.10 -4.47
C ARG A 32 -0.86 18.14 -5.70
N THR A 33 -0.71 17.13 -6.53
CA THR A 33 -1.67 16.91 -7.63
C THR A 33 -2.91 16.24 -7.02
N GLU A 34 -4.04 16.95 -7.04
CA GLU A 34 -5.32 16.34 -6.68
C GLU A 34 -5.66 15.25 -7.70
N LEU A 35 -6.03 14.08 -7.19
CA LEU A 35 -6.48 12.98 -8.03
C LEU A 35 -7.90 13.24 -8.49
N THR A 36 -8.06 13.30 -9.80
CA THR A 36 -9.33 13.54 -10.48
C THR A 36 -9.59 12.43 -11.50
N PRO A 37 -10.83 12.27 -12.00
CA PRO A 37 -11.12 11.31 -13.07
C PRO A 37 -10.21 11.46 -14.31
N ASP A 38 -9.76 12.69 -14.62
CA ASP A 38 -8.92 12.96 -15.79
C ASP A 38 -7.45 12.52 -15.62
N ASN A 39 -6.98 12.38 -14.38
CA ASN A 39 -5.59 12.05 -14.11
C ASN A 39 -5.40 10.79 -13.27
N VAL A 40 -6.49 10.11 -12.89
CA VAL A 40 -6.46 8.93 -12.00
C VAL A 40 -5.59 7.80 -12.53
N SER A 41 -5.51 7.62 -13.85
CA SER A 41 -4.64 6.60 -14.45
C SER A 41 -3.15 6.77 -14.11
N LYS A 42 -2.72 7.98 -13.74
CA LYS A 42 -1.32 8.22 -13.38
C LYS A 42 -0.91 7.57 -12.05
N ILE A 43 -1.85 7.39 -11.11
CA ILE A 43 -1.52 6.72 -9.84
C ILE A 43 -1.28 5.24 -10.04
N LEU A 44 -1.84 4.63 -11.09
CA LEU A 44 -1.64 3.22 -11.42
C LEU A 44 -0.19 2.90 -11.82
N LEU A 45 0.63 3.89 -12.13
CA LEU A 45 2.09 3.67 -12.26
C LEU A 45 2.72 3.18 -10.95
N ALA A 46 2.11 3.48 -9.80
CA ALA A 46 2.53 2.99 -8.49
C ALA A 46 1.74 1.73 -8.04
N ALA A 47 0.84 1.21 -8.87
CA ALA A 47 0.04 0.01 -8.57
C ALA A 47 0.80 -1.32 -8.73
N TYR A 48 2.06 -1.24 -9.15
CA TYR A 48 2.92 -2.40 -9.37
C TYR A 48 3.99 -2.47 -8.27
N PRO A 49 4.10 -3.59 -7.54
CA PRO A 49 5.18 -3.76 -6.59
C PRO A 49 6.55 -3.61 -7.27
N THR A 50 7.45 -2.87 -6.63
CA THR A 50 8.82 -2.63 -7.16
C THR A 50 9.79 -3.73 -6.76
N THR A 51 9.47 -4.51 -5.71
CA THR A 51 10.25 -5.65 -5.24
C THR A 51 9.70 -6.94 -5.83
N ALA A 52 10.58 -7.80 -6.33
CA ALA A 52 10.22 -9.11 -6.89
C ALA A 52 10.50 -10.24 -5.88
N ILE A 53 9.68 -11.30 -5.96
CA ILE A 53 9.87 -12.49 -5.11
C ILE A 53 10.96 -13.44 -5.64
N CYS A 54 11.48 -13.17 -6.85
CA CYS A 54 12.34 -14.13 -7.57
C CYS A 54 13.59 -14.50 -6.78
N GLU A 55 14.31 -13.53 -6.21
CA GLU A 55 15.51 -13.82 -5.43
C GLU A 55 15.19 -14.63 -4.18
N MET A 56 14.19 -14.23 -3.42
CA MET A 56 13.77 -14.97 -2.21
C MET A 56 13.37 -16.41 -2.54
N ALA A 57 12.57 -16.60 -3.59
CA ALA A 57 12.10 -17.91 -3.99
C ALA A 57 13.24 -18.79 -4.49
N GLU A 58 14.17 -18.26 -5.27
CA GLU A 58 15.31 -19.02 -5.81
C GLU A 58 16.32 -19.37 -4.72
N MET A 59 16.65 -18.44 -3.84
CA MET A 59 17.57 -18.70 -2.73
C MET A 59 17.03 -19.75 -1.73
N ALA A 60 15.71 -19.79 -1.54
CA ALA A 60 15.06 -20.77 -0.65
C ALA A 60 14.70 -22.09 -1.36
N SER A 61 15.03 -22.24 -2.65
CA SER A 61 14.68 -23.41 -3.46
C SER A 61 15.81 -24.45 -3.50
N ASP A 62 15.47 -25.65 -3.99
CA ASP A 62 16.44 -26.73 -4.25
C ASP A 62 17.37 -26.44 -5.45
N ASN A 63 17.16 -25.33 -6.17
CA ASN A 63 18.00 -24.94 -7.31
C ASN A 63 19.31 -24.28 -6.88
N THR A 64 19.38 -23.81 -5.63
CA THR A 64 20.55 -23.14 -5.07
C THR A 64 21.34 -24.12 -4.22
N ASP A 65 22.66 -24.23 -4.48
CA ASP A 65 23.57 -25.12 -3.74
C ASP A 65 24.86 -24.40 -3.35
N ALA A 66 25.42 -24.80 -2.22
CA ALA A 66 26.71 -24.32 -1.71
C ALA A 66 27.88 -25.09 -2.34
N TYR A 67 28.57 -24.51 -3.29
CA TYR A 67 29.73 -25.15 -3.96
C TYR A 67 31.06 -24.48 -3.56
N PRO A 68 32.09 -25.21 -3.30
CA PRO A 68 32.29 -26.65 -2.96
C PRO A 68 32.33 -26.92 -1.44
N ASN A 69 31.24 -26.89 -0.76
CA ASN A 69 31.10 -27.05 0.71
C ASN A 69 31.41 -25.78 1.53
N ASN A 70 31.60 -24.65 0.92
CA ASN A 70 31.69 -23.34 1.56
C ASN A 70 30.63 -22.45 1.02
N PHE A 71 29.49 -22.39 1.68
CA PHE A 71 28.52 -21.35 1.39
C PHE A 71 29.15 -20.02 1.83
N SER A 72 29.41 -19.18 0.85
CA SER A 72 29.82 -17.79 1.07
C SER A 72 28.79 -16.91 0.41
N ALA A 73 27.76 -16.56 1.16
CA ALA A 73 26.75 -15.63 0.68
C ALA A 73 27.41 -14.29 0.35
N PHE A 74 26.93 -13.68 -0.71
CA PHE A 74 27.38 -12.35 -1.08
C PHE A 74 26.96 -11.32 -0.03
N ASN A 75 25.76 -11.53 0.57
CA ASN A 75 25.25 -10.72 1.67
C ASN A 75 24.53 -11.59 2.70
N ARG A 76 24.14 -10.98 3.83
CA ARG A 76 23.47 -11.66 4.93
C ARG A 76 22.08 -12.14 4.56
N LEU A 77 21.32 -11.36 3.77
CA LEU A 77 19.98 -11.73 3.32
C LEU A 77 19.99 -13.05 2.56
N GLN A 78 20.91 -13.21 1.59
CA GLN A 78 21.05 -14.45 0.82
C GLN A 78 21.38 -15.64 1.69
N GLU A 79 22.26 -15.46 2.70
CA GLU A 79 22.61 -16.52 3.64
C GLU A 79 21.40 -16.95 4.48
N ASP A 80 20.65 -16.00 5.03
CA ASP A 80 19.46 -16.27 5.84
C ASP A 80 18.38 -17.00 5.02
N LEU A 81 18.12 -16.54 3.78
CA LEU A 81 17.17 -17.17 2.87
C LEU A 81 17.56 -18.60 2.49
N TYR A 82 18.84 -18.82 2.16
CA TYR A 82 19.35 -20.15 1.83
C TYR A 82 19.23 -21.12 3.00
N LYS A 83 19.46 -20.65 4.23
CA LYS A 83 19.37 -21.46 5.45
C LYS A 83 17.96 -21.56 6.03
N TRP A 84 16.97 -20.88 5.43
CA TRP A 84 15.60 -20.77 5.96
C TRP A 84 15.56 -20.16 7.35
N GLU A 85 16.45 -19.20 7.62
CA GLU A 85 16.52 -18.44 8.86
C GLU A 85 15.74 -17.13 8.74
N ASP A 86 15.25 -16.63 9.88
CA ASP A 86 14.61 -15.32 9.94
C ASP A 86 15.63 -14.22 9.60
N SER A 87 15.31 -13.36 8.63
CA SER A 87 16.16 -12.25 8.27
C SER A 87 15.59 -10.93 8.77
N SER A 88 16.45 -10.11 9.36
CA SER A 88 16.16 -8.72 9.73
C SER A 88 16.66 -7.69 8.70
N GLU A 89 17.23 -8.18 7.59
CA GLU A 89 17.76 -7.33 6.53
C GLU A 89 16.63 -6.56 5.84
N ARG A 90 16.97 -5.33 5.38
CA ARG A 90 16.04 -4.40 4.74
C ARG A 90 16.52 -3.97 3.36
N GLU A 91 17.22 -4.85 2.68
CA GLU A 91 17.65 -4.64 1.30
C GLU A 91 16.45 -4.72 0.34
N ASP A 92 16.63 -4.25 -0.89
CA ASP A 92 15.56 -4.10 -1.87
C ASP A 92 14.77 -5.41 -2.15
N ASP A 93 15.44 -6.57 -2.09
CA ASP A 93 14.82 -7.87 -2.32
C ASP A 93 14.53 -8.65 -1.03
N SER A 94 14.47 -7.95 0.11
CA SER A 94 14.15 -8.58 1.40
C SER A 94 12.64 -8.82 1.57
N PRO A 95 12.23 -9.75 2.46
CA PRO A 95 10.82 -9.94 2.81
C PRO A 95 10.14 -8.66 3.29
N SER A 96 10.84 -7.80 4.05
CA SER A 96 10.30 -6.52 4.52
C SER A 96 10.08 -5.53 3.37
N ALA A 97 11.00 -5.46 2.40
CA ALA A 97 10.83 -4.62 1.21
C ALA A 97 9.67 -5.10 0.32
N LEU A 98 9.50 -6.41 0.15
CA LEU A 98 8.35 -6.96 -0.57
C LEU A 98 7.03 -6.59 0.12
N TRP A 99 6.97 -6.75 1.45
CA TRP A 99 5.78 -6.38 2.22
C TRP A 99 5.40 -4.91 2.00
N GLU A 100 6.36 -4.01 2.16
CA GLU A 100 6.16 -2.57 1.98
C GLU A 100 5.76 -2.23 0.54
N SER A 101 6.49 -2.74 -0.44
CA SER A 101 6.24 -2.52 -1.87
C SER A 101 4.83 -2.96 -2.29
N CYS A 102 4.38 -4.14 -1.85
CA CYS A 102 3.04 -4.63 -2.15
C CYS A 102 1.96 -3.74 -1.51
N TYR A 103 2.10 -3.32 -0.24
CA TYR A 103 1.10 -2.46 0.39
C TYR A 103 1.09 -1.03 -0.15
N ILE A 104 2.22 -0.51 -0.64
CA ILE A 104 2.26 0.76 -1.40
C ILE A 104 1.45 0.62 -2.70
N ALA A 105 1.65 -0.47 -3.44
CA ALA A 105 0.89 -0.75 -4.66
C ALA A 105 -0.62 -0.90 -4.38
N ILE A 106 -1.00 -1.62 -3.32
CA ILE A 106 -2.39 -1.76 -2.88
C ILE A 106 -3.01 -0.40 -2.52
N ALA A 107 -2.27 0.46 -1.81
CA ALA A 107 -2.74 1.80 -1.47
C ALA A 107 -2.99 2.66 -2.72
N ALA A 108 -2.11 2.58 -3.73
CA ALA A 108 -2.32 3.25 -5.01
C ALA A 108 -3.57 2.74 -5.74
N CYS A 109 -3.80 1.42 -5.75
CA CYS A 109 -5.02 0.83 -6.30
C CYS A 109 -6.27 1.33 -5.58
N ASN A 110 -6.27 1.34 -4.25
CA ASN A 110 -7.41 1.79 -3.45
C ASN A 110 -7.72 3.28 -3.69
N GLN A 111 -6.69 4.12 -3.83
CA GLN A 111 -6.89 5.53 -4.19
C GLN A 111 -7.50 5.69 -5.58
N ALA A 112 -7.04 4.92 -6.58
CA ALA A 112 -7.63 4.94 -7.91
C ALA A 112 -9.10 4.49 -7.88
N LEU A 113 -9.40 3.39 -7.19
CA LEU A 113 -10.76 2.88 -7.04
C LEU A 113 -11.69 3.88 -6.35
N LYS A 114 -11.19 4.59 -5.33
CA LYS A 114 -11.94 5.64 -4.63
C LYS A 114 -12.31 6.79 -5.55
N VAL A 115 -11.37 7.27 -6.38
CA VAL A 115 -11.65 8.33 -7.36
C VAL A 115 -12.70 7.89 -8.37
N VAL A 116 -12.62 6.65 -8.87
CA VAL A 116 -13.61 6.09 -9.79
C VAL A 116 -14.99 5.99 -9.13
N GLU A 117 -15.05 5.55 -7.87
CA GLU A 117 -16.29 5.48 -7.10
C GLU A 117 -16.91 6.86 -6.88
N ASP A 118 -16.11 7.83 -6.44
CA ASP A 118 -16.56 9.21 -6.18
C ASP A 118 -17.07 9.91 -7.46
N ALA A 119 -16.54 9.52 -8.63
CA ALA A 119 -17.03 9.95 -9.93
C ALA A 119 -18.32 9.25 -10.38
N GLY A 120 -18.86 8.33 -9.59
CA GLY A 120 -20.06 7.55 -9.91
C GLY A 120 -19.78 6.36 -10.85
N SER A 121 -18.55 5.89 -10.91
CA SER A 121 -18.11 4.73 -11.73
C SER A 121 -18.56 4.81 -13.19
N PRO A 122 -18.23 5.88 -13.93
CA PRO A 122 -18.61 6.00 -15.34
C PRO A 122 -17.85 4.98 -16.19
N ALA A 123 -18.50 4.44 -17.23
CA ALA A 123 -17.91 3.44 -18.14
C ALA A 123 -16.60 3.89 -18.80
N SER A 124 -16.35 5.20 -18.92
CA SER A 124 -15.07 5.72 -19.41
C SER A 124 -13.88 5.41 -18.51
N LEU A 125 -14.13 5.10 -17.24
CA LEU A 125 -13.11 4.71 -16.25
C LEU A 125 -13.05 3.20 -15.98
N ASP A 126 -13.82 2.38 -16.70
CA ASP A 126 -13.81 0.92 -16.56
C ASP A 126 -12.39 0.34 -16.73
N PRO A 127 -11.57 0.74 -17.71
CA PRO A 127 -10.19 0.24 -17.82
C PRO A 127 -9.33 0.56 -16.61
N VAL A 128 -9.45 1.77 -16.03
CA VAL A 128 -8.74 2.19 -14.83
C VAL A 128 -9.17 1.36 -13.62
N LYS A 129 -10.48 1.14 -13.48
CA LYS A 129 -11.06 0.31 -12.43
C LYS A 129 -10.60 -1.14 -12.56
N GLY A 130 -10.63 -1.69 -13.77
CA GLY A 130 -10.20 -3.05 -14.07
C GLY A 130 -8.73 -3.26 -13.73
N GLU A 131 -7.85 -2.38 -14.21
CA GLU A 131 -6.42 -2.43 -13.89
C GLU A 131 -6.16 -2.33 -12.38
N ALA A 132 -6.81 -1.40 -11.67
CA ALA A 132 -6.64 -1.24 -10.23
C ALA A 132 -7.06 -2.49 -9.45
N LEU A 133 -8.16 -3.15 -9.83
CA LEU A 133 -8.63 -4.39 -9.18
C LEU A 133 -7.65 -5.54 -9.43
N VAL A 134 -7.19 -5.72 -10.66
CA VAL A 134 -6.23 -6.79 -11.01
C VAL A 134 -4.89 -6.58 -10.31
N CYS A 135 -4.36 -5.35 -10.28
CA CYS A 135 -3.12 -5.03 -9.58
C CYS A 135 -3.24 -5.23 -8.07
N ARG A 136 -4.38 -4.85 -7.46
CA ARG A 136 -4.64 -5.07 -6.04
C ARG A 136 -4.67 -6.55 -5.68
N ALA A 137 -5.35 -7.34 -6.49
CA ALA A 137 -5.40 -8.79 -6.34
C ALA A 137 -4.00 -9.42 -6.48
N TYR A 138 -3.23 -8.99 -7.47
CA TYR A 138 -1.86 -9.48 -7.70
C TYR A 138 -0.95 -9.19 -6.50
N ALA A 139 -0.96 -7.97 -5.99
CA ALA A 139 -0.14 -7.60 -4.84
C ALA A 139 -0.49 -8.42 -3.59
N HIS A 140 -1.79 -8.62 -3.30
CA HIS A 140 -2.22 -9.49 -2.20
C HIS A 140 -1.86 -10.97 -2.45
N PHE A 141 -1.90 -11.43 -3.69
CA PHE A 141 -1.48 -12.79 -4.02
C PHE A 141 0.02 -13.01 -3.75
N GLN A 142 0.87 -12.03 -4.11
CA GLN A 142 2.29 -12.06 -3.78
C GLN A 142 2.51 -12.17 -2.26
N LEU A 143 1.83 -11.31 -1.49
CA LEU A 143 1.91 -11.34 -0.02
C LEU A 143 1.43 -12.68 0.55
N ALA A 144 0.32 -13.22 0.06
CA ALA A 144 -0.22 -14.49 0.55
C ALA A 144 0.75 -15.65 0.31
N ASN A 145 1.42 -15.68 -0.85
CA ASN A 145 2.38 -16.75 -1.18
C ASN A 145 3.62 -16.75 -0.27
N ILE A 146 4.08 -15.57 0.17
CA ILE A 146 5.31 -15.46 0.96
C ILE A 146 5.02 -15.49 2.47
N PHE A 147 3.93 -14.85 2.93
CA PHE A 147 3.67 -14.63 4.35
C PHE A 147 2.59 -15.50 4.96
N CYS A 148 1.97 -16.37 4.16
CA CYS A 148 1.00 -17.35 4.64
C CYS A 148 1.48 -18.77 4.39
N LYS A 149 0.79 -19.74 5.01
CA LYS A 149 0.97 -21.15 4.66
C LYS A 149 0.51 -21.43 3.22
N ALA A 150 1.03 -22.47 2.62
CA ALA A 150 0.49 -22.96 1.37
C ALA A 150 -1.00 -23.27 1.51
N TYR A 151 -1.81 -22.84 0.53
CA TYR A 151 -3.26 -23.02 0.59
C TYR A 151 -3.64 -24.50 0.61
N SER A 152 -4.46 -24.85 1.60
CA SER A 152 -5.10 -26.16 1.69
C SER A 152 -6.56 -25.97 2.06
N SER A 153 -7.48 -26.53 1.26
CA SER A 153 -8.92 -26.47 1.53
C SER A 153 -9.31 -27.07 2.89
N ALA A 154 -8.48 -27.95 3.44
CA ALA A 154 -8.71 -28.56 4.75
C ALA A 154 -8.43 -27.60 5.90
N THR A 155 -7.51 -26.65 5.76
CA THR A 155 -7.04 -25.78 6.85
C THR A 155 -7.19 -24.28 6.59
N ALA A 156 -7.44 -23.85 5.33
CA ALA A 156 -7.49 -22.43 4.93
C ALA A 156 -8.48 -21.58 5.75
N LYS A 157 -9.54 -22.21 6.30
CA LYS A 157 -10.53 -21.53 7.17
C LYS A 157 -10.01 -21.19 8.57
N THR A 158 -8.89 -21.78 8.97
CA THR A 158 -8.27 -21.59 10.28
C THR A 158 -6.84 -21.07 10.20
N ASP A 159 -6.18 -21.24 9.06
CA ASP A 159 -4.87 -20.68 8.82
C ASP A 159 -4.96 -19.16 8.69
N LEU A 160 -4.00 -18.46 9.31
CA LEU A 160 -3.95 -17.00 9.28
C LEU A 160 -3.62 -16.50 7.86
N GLY A 161 -4.40 -15.53 7.41
CA GLY A 161 -4.17 -14.79 6.19
C GLY A 161 -3.23 -13.59 6.37
N ILE A 162 -3.40 -12.61 5.52
CA ILE A 162 -2.83 -11.27 5.58
C ILE A 162 -3.97 -10.25 5.59
N PRO A 163 -3.76 -9.02 6.09
CA PRO A 163 -4.77 -7.97 5.95
C PRO A 163 -5.10 -7.70 4.48
N TYR A 164 -6.36 -7.89 4.09
CA TYR A 164 -6.82 -7.59 2.73
C TYR A 164 -7.40 -6.17 2.69
N MET A 165 -6.62 -5.22 2.16
CA MET A 165 -6.93 -3.80 2.19
C MET A 165 -7.76 -3.39 0.97
N LYS A 166 -8.99 -2.86 1.20
CA LYS A 166 -9.91 -2.42 0.16
C LYS A 166 -10.16 -0.92 0.15
N ASP A 167 -9.89 -0.26 1.26
CA ASP A 167 -10.22 1.14 1.47
C ASP A 167 -8.94 2.00 1.52
N VAL A 168 -9.12 3.30 1.29
CA VAL A 168 -8.05 4.27 1.49
C VAL A 168 -7.82 4.45 2.98
N GLU A 169 -6.56 4.31 3.41
CA GLU A 169 -6.19 4.51 4.80
C GLU A 169 -6.23 5.99 5.19
N THR A 170 -6.97 6.27 6.25
CA THR A 170 -7.14 7.62 6.80
C THR A 170 -6.69 7.73 8.26
N THR A 171 -6.28 6.62 8.87
CA THR A 171 -5.92 6.54 10.29
C THR A 171 -4.41 6.39 10.45
N VAL A 172 -3.84 7.14 11.37
CA VAL A 172 -2.41 7.00 11.72
C VAL A 172 -2.24 5.78 12.63
N LEU A 173 -1.33 4.86 12.27
CA LEU A 173 -1.04 3.61 12.98
C LEU A 173 -2.29 2.73 13.21
N PRO A 174 -3.00 2.36 12.16
CA PRO A 174 -4.15 1.48 12.27
C PRO A 174 -3.74 0.06 12.69
N SER A 175 -4.69 -0.69 13.25
CA SER A 175 -4.53 -2.12 13.53
C SER A 175 -5.46 -2.90 12.64
N TYR A 176 -4.92 -3.87 11.90
CA TYR A 176 -5.68 -4.71 10.97
C TYR A 176 -5.72 -6.16 11.41
N ASP A 177 -6.89 -6.79 11.23
CA ASP A 177 -7.02 -8.23 11.35
C ASP A 177 -6.43 -8.91 10.10
N ARG A 178 -5.70 -10.00 10.31
CA ARG A 178 -5.18 -10.82 9.22
C ARG A 178 -6.26 -11.61 8.51
N GLY A 179 -7.36 -11.91 9.19
CA GLY A 179 -8.39 -12.79 8.68
C GLY A 179 -7.90 -14.22 8.43
N THR A 180 -8.67 -14.99 7.69
CA THR A 180 -8.31 -16.35 7.29
C THR A 180 -7.66 -16.38 5.91
N LEU A 181 -6.86 -17.39 5.66
CA LEU A 181 -6.28 -17.62 4.34
C LEU A 181 -7.36 -17.84 3.26
N GLU A 182 -8.47 -18.51 3.63
CA GLU A 182 -9.62 -18.68 2.71
C GLU A 182 -10.21 -17.33 2.30
N ASP A 183 -10.37 -16.38 3.26
CA ASP A 183 -10.92 -15.06 2.96
C ASP A 183 -10.00 -14.25 2.05
N VAL A 184 -8.68 -14.35 2.24
CA VAL A 184 -7.70 -13.70 1.38
C VAL A 184 -7.85 -14.19 -0.07
N TYR A 185 -7.87 -15.50 -0.31
CA TYR A 185 -8.01 -16.05 -1.66
C TYR A 185 -9.37 -15.75 -2.29
N LYS A 186 -10.46 -15.74 -1.51
CA LYS A 186 -11.78 -15.31 -2.01
C LYS A 186 -11.79 -13.85 -2.45
N ASN A 187 -11.12 -12.98 -1.70
CA ASN A 187 -11.02 -11.56 -2.06
C ASN A 187 -10.15 -11.37 -3.31
N ILE A 188 -9.03 -12.11 -3.43
CA ILE A 188 -8.19 -12.12 -4.63
C ILE A 188 -9.02 -12.53 -5.85
N GLU A 189 -9.75 -13.64 -5.76
CA GLU A 189 -10.60 -14.15 -6.85
C GLU A 189 -11.69 -13.12 -7.23
N ALA A 190 -12.34 -12.53 -6.26
CA ALA A 190 -13.37 -11.53 -6.49
C ALA A 190 -12.83 -10.28 -7.21
N ASP A 191 -11.68 -9.77 -6.80
CA ASP A 191 -11.04 -8.62 -7.45
C ASP A 191 -10.58 -8.98 -8.89
N LEU A 192 -10.01 -10.17 -9.10
CA LEU A 192 -9.59 -10.63 -10.43
C LEU A 192 -10.77 -10.74 -11.38
N LEU A 193 -11.84 -11.42 -10.96
CA LEU A 193 -13.03 -11.60 -11.81
C LEU A 193 -13.67 -10.26 -12.15
N ALA A 194 -13.85 -9.39 -11.13
CA ALA A 194 -14.43 -8.07 -11.35
C ALA A 194 -13.54 -7.16 -12.21
N GLY A 195 -12.22 -7.28 -12.09
CA GLY A 195 -11.28 -6.50 -12.89
C GLY A 195 -11.18 -6.97 -14.33
N MET A 196 -11.12 -8.29 -14.55
CA MET A 196 -11.01 -8.87 -15.90
C MET A 196 -12.23 -8.60 -16.78
N ASP A 197 -13.40 -8.42 -16.21
CA ASP A 197 -14.62 -8.07 -16.94
C ASP A 197 -14.61 -6.62 -17.48
N LEU A 198 -13.67 -5.78 -17.02
CA LEU A 198 -13.60 -4.34 -17.33
C LEU A 198 -12.45 -3.96 -18.26
N ILE A 199 -11.53 -4.89 -18.59
CA ILE A 199 -10.35 -4.67 -19.45
C ILE A 199 -10.40 -5.47 -20.73
#